data_b78476c5452d749a5546920d4d51d5b6
#
_entry.id   b78476c5452d749a5546920d4d51d5b6
#
_cell.length_a   1.000
_cell.length_b   1.000
_cell.length_c   1.000
_cell.angle_alpha   90.00
_cell.angle_beta   90.00
_cell.angle_gamma   90.00
#
_symmetry.space_group_name_H-M   'P 1'
#
loop_
_entity.id
_entity.type
_entity.pdbx_description
1 polymer ?
#
loop_
_entity_poly.entity_id
_entity_poly.type
_entity_poly.pdbx_seq_one_letter_code
_entity_poly.pdbx_strand_id
1 'polypeptide(L)'
;MIERHEHLGKLVTDATAQLSTTSSWLVVSTSPAHPASAEFNAASGKDVQRWVGRQVADWPAPIPLGGEHPDVRTDRLSFAPPRQPGRTANSYYYEFHSDGSALGGLQVGTLQNSPPAGEPVWALGEGAVAWITIAMLRLNAAFAGHVSTLGEAAVQVTVICPVDPSPTVPIQVWNHAGGVYGPAGKRQYTSVSSARSAVDLTTCLSPRLAAAARPFLVDLLQQFGVSEPRHVDPSGVVRRQHFTGHDELIHAWADAIGIPSEP
;
A
#
# COMPACT_ATOMS: atom_id res chain seq x y z
N MET A 1 -21.94 -4.14 0.60
CA MET A 1 -20.53 -4.43 0.25
C MET A 1 -20.20 -4.11 -1.22
N ILE A 2 -21.03 -4.49 -2.20
CA ILE A 2 -20.81 -4.17 -3.63
C ILE A 2 -20.65 -2.67 -3.85
N GLU A 3 -21.57 -1.85 -3.38
CA GLU A 3 -21.50 -0.39 -3.48
C GLU A 3 -20.20 0.19 -2.88
N ARG A 4 -19.64 -0.44 -1.82
CA ARG A 4 -18.37 0.00 -1.24
C ARG A 4 -17.19 -0.31 -2.13
N HIS A 5 -17.19 -1.44 -2.82
CA HIS A 5 -16.16 -1.74 -3.82
C HIS A 5 -16.24 -0.82 -5.05
N GLU A 6 -17.44 -0.41 -5.46
CA GLU A 6 -17.63 0.59 -6.51
C GLU A 6 -17.10 1.96 -6.05
N HIS A 7 -17.40 2.34 -4.81
CA HIS A 7 -16.85 3.56 -4.20
C HIS A 7 -15.31 3.54 -4.18
N LEU A 8 -14.69 2.42 -3.75
CA LEU A 8 -13.23 2.27 -3.77
C LEU A 8 -12.66 2.37 -5.19
N GLY A 9 -13.32 1.77 -6.18
CA GLY A 9 -12.93 1.88 -7.58
C GLY A 9 -12.88 3.34 -8.04
N LYS A 10 -13.86 4.15 -7.63
CA LYS A 10 -13.89 5.59 -7.92
C LYS A 10 -12.76 6.33 -7.20
N LEU A 11 -12.55 6.09 -5.91
CA LEU A 11 -11.45 6.72 -5.16
C LEU A 11 -10.09 6.44 -5.81
N VAL A 12 -9.83 5.18 -6.19
CA VAL A 12 -8.58 4.80 -6.87
C VAL A 12 -8.45 5.51 -8.22
N THR A 13 -9.52 5.61 -9.00
CA THR A 13 -9.51 6.32 -10.29
C THR A 13 -9.20 7.79 -10.11
N ASP A 14 -9.86 8.46 -9.15
CA ASP A 14 -9.65 9.88 -8.85
C ASP A 14 -8.22 10.14 -8.35
N ALA A 15 -7.69 9.26 -7.47
CA ALA A 15 -6.32 9.34 -6.97
C ALA A 15 -5.29 9.11 -8.08
N THR A 16 -5.54 8.19 -9.02
CA THR A 16 -4.62 7.90 -10.13
C THR A 16 -4.28 9.14 -10.95
N ALA A 17 -5.21 10.08 -11.09
CA ALA A 17 -4.96 11.37 -11.76
C ALA A 17 -3.93 12.25 -11.04
N GLN A 18 -3.61 11.97 -9.76
CA GLN A 18 -2.62 12.69 -8.96
C GLN A 18 -1.26 11.98 -8.94
N LEU A 19 -1.19 10.74 -9.40
CA LEU A 19 0.01 9.92 -9.36
C LEU A 19 0.89 10.18 -10.58
N SER A 20 2.20 9.90 -10.46
CA SER A 20 3.10 9.95 -11.60
C SER A 20 2.77 8.85 -12.60
N THR A 21 2.72 9.20 -13.88
CA THR A 21 2.50 8.26 -14.99
C THR A 21 3.76 7.50 -15.40
N THR A 22 4.94 7.94 -14.93
CA THR A 22 6.24 7.34 -15.28
C THR A 22 6.71 6.26 -14.32
N SER A 23 5.90 5.93 -13.31
CA SER A 23 6.26 4.99 -12.25
C SER A 23 5.10 4.06 -11.93
N SER A 24 5.42 2.87 -11.43
CA SER A 24 4.42 1.97 -10.88
C SER A 24 4.06 2.34 -9.44
N TRP A 25 2.83 2.08 -9.05
CA TRP A 25 2.30 2.38 -7.73
C TRP A 25 1.60 1.17 -7.12
N LEU A 26 1.79 0.97 -5.83
CA LEU A 26 0.93 0.09 -5.03
C LEU A 26 -0.02 0.96 -4.23
N VAL A 27 -1.31 0.74 -4.42
CA VAL A 27 -2.39 1.50 -3.76
C VAL A 27 -3.21 0.56 -2.91
N VAL A 28 -3.42 0.93 -1.65
CA VAL A 28 -4.30 0.23 -0.70
C VAL A 28 -5.41 1.18 -0.29
N SER A 29 -6.65 0.79 -0.55
CA SER A 29 -7.83 1.58 -0.21
C SER A 29 -8.81 0.79 0.63
N THR A 30 -9.49 1.48 1.57
CA THR A 30 -10.48 0.90 2.47
C THR A 30 -11.73 1.78 2.52
N SER A 31 -12.90 1.16 2.62
CA SER A 31 -14.17 1.87 2.84
C SER A 31 -15.01 1.12 3.88
N PRO A 32 -15.25 1.71 5.06
CA PRO A 32 -16.05 1.09 6.11
C PRO A 32 -17.48 0.78 5.66
N ALA A 33 -18.06 -0.31 6.14
CA ALA A 33 -19.47 -0.66 5.88
C ALA A 33 -20.42 0.38 6.47
N HIS A 34 -20.02 0.95 7.61
CA HIS A 34 -20.76 2.03 8.30
C HIS A 34 -19.94 3.31 8.23
N PRO A 35 -20.23 4.22 7.29
CA PRO A 35 -19.47 5.45 7.13
C PRO A 35 -19.64 6.41 8.28
N ALA A 36 -18.59 7.18 8.58
CA ALA A 36 -18.67 8.33 9.45
C ALA A 36 -19.43 9.48 8.77
N SER A 37 -19.77 10.47 9.57
CA SER A 37 -20.22 11.79 9.11
C SER A 37 -19.33 12.82 9.79
N ALA A 38 -18.10 12.93 9.35
CA ALA A 38 -17.15 13.92 9.83
C ALA A 38 -17.00 15.06 8.82
N GLU A 39 -16.56 16.22 9.30
CA GLU A 39 -16.15 17.33 8.44
C GLU A 39 -14.72 17.73 8.79
N PHE A 40 -13.91 17.96 7.77
CA PHE A 40 -12.57 18.43 7.95
C PHE A 40 -12.49 19.96 7.83
N ASN A 41 -11.61 20.53 8.64
CA ASN A 41 -11.25 21.95 8.61
C ASN A 41 -9.76 22.12 8.94
N ALA A 42 -9.25 23.33 8.93
CA ALA A 42 -7.83 23.59 9.17
C ALA A 42 -7.33 23.10 10.55
N ALA A 43 -8.18 23.08 11.57
CA ALA A 43 -7.83 22.59 12.91
C ALA A 43 -7.75 21.06 12.92
N SER A 44 -8.79 20.37 12.44
CA SER A 44 -8.81 18.91 12.32
C SER A 44 -7.70 18.41 11.40
N GLY A 45 -7.36 19.14 10.34
CA GLY A 45 -6.23 18.81 9.46
C GLY A 45 -4.90 18.77 10.20
N LYS A 46 -4.62 19.73 11.09
CA LYS A 46 -3.42 19.73 11.94
C LYS A 46 -3.41 18.59 12.96
N ASP A 47 -4.57 18.25 13.50
CA ASP A 47 -4.69 17.14 14.46
C ASP A 47 -4.46 15.79 13.77
N VAL A 48 -5.04 15.56 12.60
CA VAL A 48 -4.80 14.37 11.79
C VAL A 48 -3.34 14.31 11.35
N GLN A 49 -2.73 15.42 10.91
CA GLN A 49 -1.31 15.45 10.55
C GLN A 49 -0.43 14.97 11.71
N ARG A 50 -0.62 15.47 12.92
CA ARG A 50 0.13 15.04 14.11
C ARG A 50 -0.14 13.58 14.47
N TRP A 51 -1.38 13.15 14.31
CA TRP A 51 -1.79 11.77 14.55
C TRP A 51 -1.11 10.82 13.55
N VAL A 52 -1.17 11.12 12.25
CA VAL A 52 -0.51 10.33 11.18
C VAL A 52 0.99 10.22 11.45
N GLY A 53 1.67 11.31 11.79
CA GLY A 53 3.10 11.29 12.09
C GLY A 53 3.47 10.29 13.18
N ARG A 54 2.62 10.12 14.19
CA ARG A 54 2.82 9.10 15.24
C ARG A 54 2.55 7.68 14.74
N GLN A 55 1.58 7.50 13.82
CA GLN A 55 1.26 6.17 13.30
C GLN A 55 2.34 5.59 12.39
N VAL A 56 3.08 6.44 11.68
CA VAL A 56 4.09 6.03 10.70
C VAL A 56 5.53 6.14 11.21
N ALA A 57 5.74 6.54 12.44
CA ALA A 57 7.08 6.78 13.01
C ALA A 57 7.98 5.53 12.95
N ASP A 58 7.39 4.35 13.16
CA ASP A 58 8.11 3.08 13.21
C ASP A 58 8.05 2.28 11.90
N TRP A 59 7.55 2.87 10.82
CA TRP A 59 7.46 2.15 9.54
C TRP A 59 8.84 1.80 8.97
N PRO A 60 9.00 0.60 8.36
CA PRO A 60 10.29 0.13 7.84
C PRO A 60 10.90 1.01 6.75
N ALA A 61 10.07 1.69 5.98
CA ALA A 61 10.47 2.74 5.05
C ALA A 61 9.69 3.99 5.43
N PRO A 62 10.27 4.88 6.20
CA PRO A 62 9.56 6.05 6.71
C PRO A 62 9.03 6.90 5.56
N ILE A 63 7.74 7.22 5.66
CA ILE A 63 7.05 8.12 4.75
C ILE A 63 6.82 9.41 5.53
N PRO A 64 7.20 10.58 5.03
CA PRO A 64 7.13 11.82 5.79
C PRO A 64 5.70 12.41 5.87
N LEU A 65 4.68 11.57 5.99
CA LEU A 65 3.28 11.99 6.06
C LEU A 65 3.02 12.97 7.21
N GLY A 66 3.68 12.76 8.36
CA GLY A 66 3.53 13.63 9.52
C GLY A 66 4.25 14.97 9.41
N GLY A 67 5.24 15.08 8.52
CA GLY A 67 6.01 16.30 8.27
C GLY A 67 5.38 17.22 7.21
N GLU A 68 4.47 16.69 6.42
CA GLU A 68 3.82 17.43 5.34
C GLU A 68 2.50 18.04 5.81
N HIS A 69 2.20 19.24 5.30
CA HIS A 69 0.88 19.83 5.51
C HIS A 69 -0.12 19.22 4.54
N PRO A 70 -1.25 18.65 5.02
CA PRO A 70 -2.26 18.13 4.12
C PRO A 70 -2.96 19.24 3.34
N ASP A 71 -3.38 18.93 2.11
CA ASP A 71 -4.43 19.69 1.44
C ASP A 71 -5.76 19.37 2.13
N VAL A 72 -6.42 20.39 2.68
CA VAL A 72 -7.62 20.24 3.51
C VAL A 72 -8.83 20.63 2.70
N ARG A 73 -9.75 19.68 2.51
CA ARG A 73 -11.09 19.89 1.96
C ARG A 73 -12.13 19.45 2.98
N THR A 74 -13.37 19.85 2.82
CA THR A 74 -14.44 19.46 3.75
C THR A 74 -14.71 17.96 3.78
N ASP A 75 -14.48 17.28 2.67
CA ASP A 75 -14.72 15.85 2.48
C ASP A 75 -13.45 14.98 2.65
N ARG A 76 -12.25 15.57 2.59
CA ARG A 76 -11.00 14.82 2.67
C ARG A 76 -9.78 15.64 3.06
N LEU A 77 -8.77 14.93 3.54
CA LEU A 77 -7.39 15.38 3.71
C LEU A 77 -6.50 14.61 2.76
N SER A 78 -5.67 15.27 1.98
CA SER A 78 -4.70 14.61 1.12
C SER A 78 -3.26 15.02 1.44
N PHE A 79 -2.37 14.05 1.41
CA PHE A 79 -0.94 14.18 1.67
C PHE A 79 -0.17 13.74 0.44
N ALA A 80 0.71 14.61 -0.03
CA ALA A 80 1.64 14.33 -1.13
C ALA A 80 2.92 15.13 -0.92
N PRO A 81 4.07 14.69 -1.45
CA PRO A 81 5.27 15.52 -1.43
C PRO A 81 5.01 16.85 -2.11
N PRO A 82 5.60 17.95 -1.60
CA PRO A 82 5.47 19.24 -2.24
C PRO A 82 6.01 19.16 -3.68
N ARG A 83 5.25 19.72 -4.62
CA ARG A 83 5.68 19.80 -6.02
C ARG A 83 6.90 20.70 -6.10
N GLN A 84 8.06 20.11 -6.37
CA GLN A 84 9.31 20.85 -6.58
C GLN A 84 9.60 20.97 -8.09
N PRO A 85 10.01 22.13 -8.59
CA PRO A 85 10.48 22.27 -9.96
C PRO A 85 11.61 21.27 -10.24
N GLY A 86 11.48 20.47 -11.30
CA GLY A 86 12.48 19.46 -11.68
C GLY A 86 12.37 18.10 -10.97
N ARG A 87 11.53 17.93 -9.97
CA ARG A 87 11.13 16.61 -9.43
C ARG A 87 9.88 16.11 -10.12
N THR A 88 10.02 15.02 -10.83
CA THR A 88 8.96 14.49 -11.71
C THR A 88 7.93 13.61 -11.01
N ALA A 89 8.06 13.28 -9.72
CA ALA A 89 7.17 12.33 -9.11
C ALA A 89 6.95 12.55 -7.62
N ASN A 90 5.69 12.46 -7.23
CA ASN A 90 5.31 12.11 -5.87
C ASN A 90 5.81 10.68 -5.60
N SER A 91 6.49 10.45 -4.47
CA SER A 91 6.89 9.09 -4.05
C SER A 91 5.80 8.42 -3.22
N TYR A 92 4.86 9.19 -2.70
CA TYR A 92 3.68 8.73 -1.96
C TYR A 92 2.50 9.66 -2.23
N TYR A 93 1.28 9.13 -2.02
CA TYR A 93 0.03 9.86 -2.01
C TYR A 93 -0.90 9.22 -0.98
N TYR A 94 -1.56 10.03 -0.18
CA TYR A 94 -2.50 9.53 0.83
C TYR A 94 -3.73 10.40 0.93
N GLU A 95 -4.92 9.78 1.08
CA GLU A 95 -6.17 10.46 1.35
C GLU A 95 -6.88 9.83 2.55
N PHE A 96 -7.41 10.69 3.42
CA PHE A 96 -8.33 10.34 4.48
C PHE A 96 -9.65 11.06 4.22
N HIS A 97 -10.73 10.32 4.09
CA HIS A 97 -12.05 10.85 3.75
C HIS A 97 -12.94 10.98 4.98
N SER A 98 -13.86 11.96 4.95
CA SER A 98 -14.76 12.27 6.04
C SER A 98 -15.72 11.14 6.39
N ASP A 99 -15.98 10.22 5.46
CA ASP A 99 -16.79 9.02 5.68
C ASP A 99 -16.01 7.84 6.33
N GLY A 100 -14.73 8.04 6.65
CA GLY A 100 -13.86 7.02 7.22
C GLY A 100 -13.13 6.17 6.17
N SER A 101 -13.38 6.39 4.88
CA SER A 101 -12.59 5.77 3.82
C SER A 101 -11.18 6.33 3.82
N ALA A 102 -10.21 5.50 3.43
CA ALA A 102 -8.82 5.91 3.29
C ALA A 102 -8.17 5.25 2.08
N LEU A 103 -7.24 5.96 1.47
CA LEU A 103 -6.45 5.49 0.34
C LEU A 103 -5.00 5.88 0.55
N GLY A 104 -4.09 4.91 0.46
CA GLY A 104 -2.66 5.16 0.45
C GLY A 104 -2.00 4.58 -0.79
N GLY A 105 -1.12 5.33 -1.41
CA GLY A 105 -0.31 4.92 -2.55
C GLY A 105 1.17 5.19 -2.33
N LEU A 106 2.02 4.20 -2.64
CA LEU A 106 3.46 4.35 -2.70
C LEU A 106 3.98 3.98 -4.08
N GLN A 107 4.92 4.78 -4.56
CA GLN A 107 5.71 4.44 -5.72
C GLN A 107 6.54 3.18 -5.41
N VAL A 108 6.46 2.18 -6.28
CA VAL A 108 7.11 0.89 -6.11
C VAL A 108 7.80 0.46 -7.39
N GLY A 109 8.80 -0.41 -7.22
CA GLY A 109 9.52 -1.00 -8.34
C GLY A 109 10.65 -0.11 -8.89
N THR A 110 11.50 -0.75 -9.66
CA THR A 110 12.64 -0.14 -10.35
C THR A 110 12.72 -0.69 -11.77
N LEU A 111 13.20 0.11 -12.71
CA LEU A 111 13.43 -0.35 -14.07
C LEU A 111 14.59 -1.35 -14.09
N GLN A 112 14.37 -2.52 -14.62
CA GLN A 112 15.32 -3.61 -14.74
C GLN A 112 15.28 -4.22 -16.14
N ASN A 113 16.29 -5.01 -16.48
CA ASN A 113 16.29 -5.82 -17.71
C ASN A 113 15.94 -7.27 -17.36
N SER A 114 14.84 -7.80 -17.89
CA SER A 114 14.37 -9.15 -17.61
C SER A 114 15.19 -10.22 -18.35
N PRO A 115 15.79 -11.20 -17.65
CA PRO A 115 16.44 -12.32 -18.32
C PRO A 115 15.43 -13.23 -19.06
N PRO A 116 15.82 -13.91 -20.14
CA PRO A 116 17.12 -13.87 -20.83
C PRO A 116 17.21 -12.78 -21.90
N ALA A 117 16.09 -12.21 -22.32
CA ALA A 117 16.04 -11.32 -23.49
C ALA A 117 16.61 -9.91 -23.22
N GLY A 118 16.75 -9.51 -21.96
CA GLY A 118 17.22 -8.17 -21.60
C GLY A 118 16.19 -7.07 -21.86
N GLU A 119 14.92 -7.41 -22.01
CA GLU A 119 13.84 -6.44 -22.21
C GLU A 119 13.56 -5.64 -20.92
N PRO A 120 13.27 -4.34 -21.02
CA PRO A 120 12.98 -3.53 -19.85
C PRO A 120 11.68 -3.96 -19.18
N VAL A 121 11.70 -4.07 -17.85
CA VAL A 121 10.53 -4.35 -17.00
C VAL A 121 10.57 -3.48 -15.75
N TRP A 122 9.41 -3.14 -15.23
CA TRP A 122 9.29 -2.64 -13.86
C TRP A 122 9.35 -3.82 -12.89
N ALA A 123 10.49 -3.97 -12.21
CA ALA A 123 10.70 -4.98 -11.18
C ALA A 123 9.99 -4.56 -9.89
N LEU A 124 8.84 -5.14 -9.62
CA LEU A 124 8.05 -4.94 -8.41
C LEU A 124 8.55 -5.91 -7.34
N GLY A 125 9.20 -5.40 -6.31
CA GLY A 125 9.70 -6.24 -5.20
C GLY A 125 8.56 -6.91 -4.42
N GLU A 126 8.58 -8.24 -4.31
CA GLU A 126 7.59 -9.00 -3.52
C GLU A 126 7.52 -8.51 -2.07
N GLY A 127 8.70 -8.24 -1.45
CA GLY A 127 8.77 -7.69 -0.10
C GLY A 127 8.14 -6.31 0.04
N ALA A 128 8.32 -5.45 -0.98
CA ALA A 128 7.68 -4.13 -0.99
C ALA A 128 6.16 -4.25 -1.06
N VAL A 129 5.63 -5.15 -1.90
CA VAL A 129 4.18 -5.44 -1.95
C VAL A 129 3.67 -5.89 -0.60
N ALA A 130 4.41 -6.81 0.07
CA ALA A 130 3.99 -7.36 1.35
C ALA A 130 3.93 -6.28 2.45
N TRP A 131 5.04 -5.61 2.76
CA TRP A 131 5.07 -4.68 3.89
C TRP A 131 4.22 -3.42 3.66
N ILE A 132 4.17 -2.90 2.42
CA ILE A 132 3.35 -1.73 2.10
C ILE A 132 1.86 -2.05 2.28
N THR A 133 1.41 -3.21 1.77
CA THR A 133 0.01 -3.65 1.96
C THR A 133 -0.34 -3.75 3.44
N ILE A 134 0.51 -4.40 4.24
CA ILE A 134 0.28 -4.57 5.69
C ILE A 134 0.28 -3.21 6.40
N ALA A 135 1.29 -2.37 6.15
CA ALA A 135 1.43 -1.09 6.81
C ALA A 135 0.29 -0.11 6.48
N MET A 136 -0.10 -0.04 5.19
CA MET A 136 -1.20 0.82 4.77
C MET A 136 -2.56 0.33 5.27
N LEU A 137 -2.78 -0.99 5.27
CA LEU A 137 -4.02 -1.56 5.83
C LEU A 137 -4.16 -1.23 7.32
N ARG A 138 -3.05 -1.30 8.08
CA ARG A 138 -3.03 -0.88 9.48
C ARG A 138 -3.35 0.61 9.64
N LEU A 139 -2.72 1.49 8.84
CA LEU A 139 -2.94 2.93 8.93
C LEU A 139 -4.40 3.28 8.59
N ASN A 140 -4.96 2.66 7.55
CA ASN A 140 -6.35 2.84 7.17
C ASN A 140 -7.30 2.39 8.29
N ALA A 141 -7.02 1.23 8.91
CA ALA A 141 -7.80 0.74 10.06
C ALA A 141 -7.66 1.67 11.27
N ALA A 142 -6.46 2.19 11.55
CA ALA A 142 -6.24 3.15 12.62
C ALA A 142 -7.01 4.45 12.37
N PHE A 143 -7.08 4.91 11.12
CA PHE A 143 -7.89 6.07 10.76
C PHE A 143 -9.39 5.81 10.95
N ALA A 144 -9.89 4.65 10.52
CA ALA A 144 -11.28 4.26 10.76
C ALA A 144 -11.60 4.24 12.27
N GLY A 145 -10.64 3.79 13.12
CA GLY A 145 -10.75 3.88 14.57
C GLY A 145 -10.78 5.33 15.07
N HIS A 146 -9.95 6.19 14.49
CA HIS A 146 -9.88 7.61 14.85
C HIS A 146 -11.20 8.36 14.57
N VAL A 147 -11.92 7.98 13.52
CA VAL A 147 -13.23 8.55 13.17
C VAL A 147 -14.43 7.65 13.55
N SER A 148 -14.19 6.63 14.39
CA SER A 148 -15.21 5.74 14.97
C SER A 148 -16.02 4.92 13.96
N THR A 149 -15.34 4.43 12.90
CA THR A 149 -15.95 3.59 11.85
C THR A 149 -15.30 2.20 11.77
N LEU A 150 -14.74 1.68 12.88
CA LEU A 150 -14.21 0.32 12.95
C LEU A 150 -15.31 -0.73 12.69
N GLY A 151 -14.89 -1.88 12.18
CA GLY A 151 -15.73 -3.02 11.84
C GLY A 151 -15.47 -3.49 10.42
N GLU A 152 -16.48 -4.07 9.79
CA GLU A 152 -16.37 -4.57 8.42
C GLU A 152 -16.11 -3.43 7.43
N ALA A 153 -15.18 -3.66 6.51
CA ALA A 153 -14.85 -2.72 5.43
C ALA A 153 -14.58 -3.45 4.12
N ALA A 154 -14.89 -2.81 3.01
CA ALA A 154 -14.35 -3.19 1.71
C ALA A 154 -12.89 -2.74 1.64
N VAL A 155 -12.04 -3.61 1.09
CA VAL A 155 -10.62 -3.33 0.86
C VAL A 155 -10.27 -3.64 -0.59
N GLN A 156 -9.47 -2.80 -1.20
CA GLN A 156 -8.90 -3.00 -2.52
C GLN A 156 -7.40 -2.71 -2.50
N VAL A 157 -6.62 -3.65 -3.01
CA VAL A 157 -5.17 -3.50 -3.27
C VAL A 157 -4.95 -3.53 -4.78
N THR A 158 -4.30 -2.49 -5.29
CA THR A 158 -4.14 -2.27 -6.73
C THR A 158 -2.70 -1.94 -7.06
N VAL A 159 -2.17 -2.55 -8.12
CA VAL A 159 -0.93 -2.10 -8.76
C VAL A 159 -1.30 -1.27 -9.97
N ILE A 160 -0.89 0.00 -9.96
CA ILE A 160 -1.04 0.91 -11.10
C ILE A 160 0.24 0.83 -11.92
N CYS A 161 0.10 0.43 -13.19
CA CYS A 161 1.22 0.33 -14.11
C CYS A 161 1.59 1.71 -14.67
N PRO A 162 2.88 1.99 -14.94
CA PRO A 162 3.27 3.21 -15.62
C PRO A 162 2.68 3.21 -17.05
N VAL A 163 2.29 4.38 -17.52
CA VAL A 163 1.77 4.57 -18.88
C VAL A 163 2.71 5.36 -19.77
N ASP A 164 3.78 5.89 -19.20
CA ASP A 164 4.79 6.69 -19.86
C ASP A 164 6.20 6.18 -19.43
N PRO A 165 7.18 5.96 -20.33
CA PRO A 165 7.08 6.22 -21.79
C PRO A 165 6.25 5.17 -22.55
N SER A 166 5.78 5.56 -23.74
CA SER A 166 5.18 4.63 -24.70
C SER A 166 6.28 3.99 -25.59
N PRO A 167 6.31 2.66 -25.79
CA PRO A 167 5.35 1.67 -25.32
C PRO A 167 5.44 1.44 -23.81
N THR A 168 4.33 1.08 -23.20
CA THR A 168 4.24 0.81 -21.77
C THR A 168 5.16 -0.33 -21.37
N VAL A 169 6.07 -0.06 -20.42
CA VAL A 169 6.97 -1.07 -19.86
C VAL A 169 6.17 -1.98 -18.90
N PRO A 170 6.17 -3.30 -19.11
CA PRO A 170 5.39 -4.19 -18.25
C PRO A 170 5.97 -4.31 -16.84
N ILE A 171 5.11 -4.64 -15.87
CA ILE A 171 5.49 -4.97 -14.50
C ILE A 171 5.75 -6.47 -14.40
N GLN A 172 6.76 -6.84 -13.64
CA GLN A 172 7.09 -8.20 -13.24
C GLN A 172 7.44 -8.24 -11.76
N VAL A 173 6.98 -9.25 -11.02
CA VAL A 173 7.34 -9.42 -9.61
C VAL A 173 8.73 -10.04 -9.50
N TRP A 174 9.55 -9.44 -8.63
CA TRP A 174 10.92 -9.85 -8.35
C TRP A 174 11.11 -10.10 -6.86
N ASN A 175 12.03 -10.99 -6.53
CA ASN A 175 12.45 -11.23 -5.15
C ASN A 175 13.95 -11.57 -5.06
N HIS A 176 14.44 -11.68 -3.84
CA HIS A 176 15.77 -12.22 -3.57
C HIS A 176 15.66 -13.73 -3.35
N ALA A 177 16.30 -14.51 -4.21
CA ALA A 177 16.42 -15.94 -4.08
C ALA A 177 17.91 -16.34 -4.20
N GLY A 178 18.43 -17.03 -3.19
CA GLY A 178 19.85 -17.43 -3.16
C GLY A 178 20.84 -16.25 -3.23
N GLY A 179 20.45 -15.09 -2.68
CA GLY A 179 21.27 -13.88 -2.70
C GLY A 179 21.23 -13.07 -4.00
N VAL A 180 20.43 -13.50 -4.98
CA VAL A 180 20.26 -12.78 -6.26
C VAL A 180 18.89 -12.16 -6.34
N TYR A 181 18.83 -10.87 -6.70
CA TYR A 181 17.58 -10.19 -7.02
C TYR A 181 17.19 -10.51 -8.47
N GLY A 182 16.02 -11.09 -8.67
CA GLY A 182 15.56 -11.52 -9.98
C GLY A 182 14.07 -11.84 -10.04
N PRO A 183 13.54 -12.20 -11.22
CA PRO A 183 12.14 -12.53 -11.41
C PRO A 183 11.66 -13.65 -10.48
N ALA A 184 10.65 -13.38 -9.69
CA ALA A 184 9.96 -14.35 -8.84
C ALA A 184 8.89 -15.11 -9.62
N GLY A 185 8.26 -14.45 -10.58
CA GLY A 185 7.26 -15.01 -11.49
C GLY A 185 7.63 -14.77 -12.95
N LYS A 186 7.08 -15.63 -13.84
CA LYS A 186 7.36 -15.57 -15.28
C LYS A 186 6.46 -14.60 -16.04
N ARG A 187 5.36 -14.14 -15.39
CA ARG A 187 4.34 -13.33 -16.05
C ARG A 187 4.64 -11.84 -15.92
N GLN A 188 4.36 -11.12 -16.98
CA GLN A 188 4.54 -9.68 -17.10
C GLN A 188 3.21 -9.06 -17.53
N TYR A 189 2.89 -7.88 -16.98
CA TYR A 189 1.62 -7.21 -17.24
C TYR A 189 1.79 -5.71 -17.42
N THR A 190 1.02 -5.16 -18.35
CA THR A 190 0.81 -3.70 -18.50
C THR A 190 -0.46 -3.23 -17.79
N SER A 191 -1.27 -4.16 -17.29
CA SER A 191 -2.45 -3.91 -16.46
C SER A 191 -2.64 -5.09 -15.51
N VAL A 192 -2.92 -4.81 -14.25
CA VAL A 192 -3.05 -5.79 -13.17
C VAL A 192 -4.44 -5.67 -12.55
N SER A 193 -5.11 -6.79 -12.34
CA SER A 193 -6.40 -6.79 -11.66
C SER A 193 -6.24 -6.48 -10.17
N SER A 194 -7.14 -5.67 -9.62
CA SER A 194 -7.13 -5.38 -8.18
C SER A 194 -7.54 -6.59 -7.36
N ALA A 195 -6.82 -6.87 -6.28
CA ALA A 195 -7.27 -7.78 -5.23
C ALA A 195 -8.34 -7.07 -4.37
N ARG A 196 -9.49 -7.72 -4.16
CA ARG A 196 -10.63 -7.15 -3.44
C ARG A 196 -11.22 -8.13 -2.46
N SER A 197 -11.47 -7.68 -1.23
CA SER A 197 -12.14 -8.49 -0.21
C SER A 197 -12.79 -7.60 0.86
N ALA A 198 -13.62 -8.21 1.70
CA ALA A 198 -14.07 -7.61 2.94
C ALA A 198 -13.13 -8.01 4.08
N VAL A 199 -12.85 -7.07 4.98
CA VAL A 199 -12.00 -7.30 6.16
C VAL A 199 -12.63 -6.61 7.37
N ASP A 200 -12.52 -7.23 8.54
CA ASP A 200 -12.80 -6.52 9.79
C ASP A 200 -11.56 -5.67 10.18
N LEU A 201 -11.72 -4.36 10.14
CA LEU A 201 -10.66 -3.40 10.45
C LEU A 201 -10.15 -3.53 11.89
N THR A 202 -10.93 -4.10 12.83
CA THR A 202 -10.44 -4.38 14.19
C THR A 202 -9.32 -5.42 14.18
N THR A 203 -9.41 -6.39 13.27
CA THR A 203 -8.36 -7.40 13.05
C THR A 203 -7.07 -6.75 12.53
N CYS A 204 -7.18 -5.68 11.73
CA CYS A 204 -6.02 -4.96 11.20
C CYS A 204 -5.27 -4.14 12.26
N LEU A 205 -5.87 -3.91 13.44
CA LEU A 205 -5.22 -3.28 14.60
C LEU A 205 -4.74 -4.30 15.65
N SER A 206 -4.82 -5.57 15.35
CA SER A 206 -4.46 -6.67 16.25
C SER A 206 -3.21 -7.41 15.74
N PRO A 207 -2.65 -8.37 16.53
CA PRO A 207 -1.58 -9.26 16.08
C PRO A 207 -1.92 -10.07 14.80
N ARG A 208 -3.19 -10.13 14.40
CA ARG A 208 -3.65 -10.84 13.21
C ARG A 208 -3.60 -9.98 11.91
N LEU A 209 -3.02 -8.80 11.96
CA LEU A 209 -2.91 -7.89 10.82
C LEU A 209 -2.30 -8.55 9.56
N ALA A 210 -1.17 -9.26 9.72
CA ALA A 210 -0.51 -9.90 8.57
C ALA A 210 -1.37 -11.04 7.99
N ALA A 211 -2.09 -11.79 8.84
CA ALA A 211 -3.07 -12.78 8.39
C ALA A 211 -4.23 -12.14 7.62
N ALA A 212 -4.73 -10.99 8.06
CA ALA A 212 -5.78 -10.25 7.37
C ALA A 212 -5.31 -9.67 6.01
N ALA A 213 -4.05 -9.28 5.90
CA ALA A 213 -3.46 -8.77 4.65
C ALA A 213 -3.13 -9.87 3.64
N ARG A 214 -2.84 -11.09 4.10
CA ARG A 214 -2.34 -12.19 3.27
C ARG A 214 -3.21 -12.53 2.06
N PRO A 215 -4.55 -12.60 2.12
CA PRO A 215 -5.38 -12.89 0.95
C PRO A 215 -5.13 -11.93 -0.21
N PHE A 216 -4.92 -10.64 0.06
CA PHE A 216 -4.62 -9.64 -0.97
C PHE A 216 -3.25 -9.89 -1.61
N LEU A 217 -2.27 -10.31 -0.80
CA LEU A 217 -0.94 -10.66 -1.28
C LEU A 217 -1.00 -11.89 -2.20
N VAL A 218 -1.74 -12.91 -1.80
CA VAL A 218 -1.96 -14.13 -2.60
C VAL A 218 -2.60 -13.77 -3.94
N ASP A 219 -3.75 -13.08 -3.92
CA ASP A 219 -4.51 -12.74 -5.12
C ASP A 219 -3.67 -11.88 -6.09
N LEU A 220 -2.90 -10.93 -5.56
CA LEU A 220 -2.08 -10.04 -6.38
C LEU A 220 -0.88 -10.78 -6.98
N LEU A 221 -0.14 -11.54 -6.16
CA LEU A 221 1.11 -12.18 -6.55
C LEU A 221 0.87 -13.40 -7.46
N GLN A 222 -0.24 -14.12 -7.28
CA GLN A 222 -0.61 -15.23 -8.15
C GLN A 222 -0.86 -14.80 -9.60
N GLN A 223 -1.32 -13.58 -9.84
CA GLN A 223 -1.43 -13.06 -11.20
C GLN A 223 -0.07 -13.10 -11.91
N PHE A 224 1.01 -12.78 -11.20
CA PHE A 224 2.38 -12.81 -11.73
C PHE A 224 3.01 -14.22 -11.76
N GLY A 225 2.28 -15.24 -11.31
CA GLY A 225 2.75 -16.63 -11.27
C GLY A 225 3.59 -16.97 -10.02
N VAL A 226 3.53 -16.14 -8.98
CA VAL A 226 4.06 -16.46 -7.66
C VAL A 226 2.98 -17.23 -6.91
N SER A 227 3.23 -18.52 -6.66
CA SER A 227 2.21 -19.41 -6.07
C SER A 227 1.89 -19.09 -4.61
N GLU A 228 2.90 -18.68 -3.84
CA GLU A 228 2.78 -18.36 -2.42
C GLU A 228 3.65 -17.14 -2.05
N PRO A 229 3.09 -16.17 -1.31
CA PRO A 229 3.87 -15.08 -0.75
C PRO A 229 4.90 -15.61 0.24
N ARG A 230 6.18 -15.27 0.08
CA ARG A 230 7.26 -15.71 0.97
C ARG A 230 7.32 -14.93 2.27
N HIS A 231 6.87 -13.69 2.24
CA HIS A 231 7.04 -12.69 3.29
C HIS A 231 6.02 -12.82 4.43
N VAL A 232 4.90 -13.52 4.17
CA VAL A 232 3.86 -13.81 5.17
C VAL A 232 3.40 -15.24 4.98
N ASP A 233 3.56 -16.07 5.99
CA ASP A 233 3.17 -17.47 5.92
C ASP A 233 1.64 -17.65 6.05
N PRO A 234 1.12 -18.89 5.83
CA PRO A 234 -0.32 -19.17 5.94
C PRO A 234 -0.94 -18.87 7.31
N SER A 235 -0.14 -18.85 8.37
CA SER A 235 -0.61 -18.50 9.72
C SER A 235 -0.60 -16.99 10.00
N GLY A 236 -0.06 -16.18 9.08
CA GLY A 236 0.06 -14.73 9.23
C GLY A 236 1.33 -14.29 9.96
N VAL A 237 2.33 -15.16 10.06
CA VAL A 237 3.64 -14.79 10.61
C VAL A 237 4.48 -14.12 9.52
N VAL A 238 5.07 -12.98 9.84
CA VAL A 238 5.97 -12.24 8.95
C VAL A 238 7.34 -12.93 8.93
N ARG A 239 7.81 -13.33 7.75
CA ARG A 239 9.10 -14.00 7.51
C ARG A 239 10.16 -12.97 7.14
N ARG A 240 10.88 -12.47 8.17
CA ARG A 240 11.79 -11.32 8.07
C ARG A 240 12.96 -11.55 7.13
N GLN A 241 13.52 -12.75 7.08
CA GLN A 241 14.64 -13.12 6.23
C GLN A 241 14.42 -12.85 4.73
N HIS A 242 13.16 -12.73 4.30
CA HIS A 242 12.82 -12.44 2.91
C HIS A 242 12.81 -10.94 2.58
N PHE A 243 12.83 -10.06 3.60
CA PHE A 243 12.91 -8.61 3.43
C PHE A 243 14.37 -8.14 3.36
N THR A 244 15.07 -8.55 2.31
CA THR A 244 16.51 -8.30 2.13
C THR A 244 16.86 -6.81 2.31
N GLY A 245 17.79 -6.54 3.23
CA GLY A 245 18.22 -5.19 3.59
C GLY A 245 17.27 -4.43 4.54
N HIS A 246 16.15 -5.04 4.94
CA HIS A 246 15.16 -4.44 5.83
C HIS A 246 14.77 -5.32 7.02
N ASP A 247 15.46 -6.43 7.24
CA ASP A 247 15.12 -7.41 8.30
C ASP A 247 14.99 -6.76 9.68
N GLU A 248 15.99 -5.98 10.10
CA GLU A 248 15.97 -5.31 11.41
C GLU A 248 14.85 -4.27 11.53
N LEU A 249 14.59 -3.51 10.47
CA LEU A 249 13.53 -2.51 10.44
C LEU A 249 12.15 -3.16 10.50
N ILE A 250 11.96 -4.26 9.76
CA ILE A 250 10.72 -5.05 9.80
C ILE A 250 10.53 -5.68 11.18
N HIS A 251 11.61 -6.16 11.82
CA HIS A 251 11.57 -6.70 13.17
C HIS A 251 11.12 -5.63 14.17
N ALA A 252 11.79 -4.49 14.20
CA ALA A 252 11.46 -3.40 15.11
C ALA A 252 10.01 -2.93 14.93
N TRP A 253 9.57 -2.82 13.67
CA TRP A 253 8.19 -2.45 13.37
C TRP A 253 7.17 -3.51 13.80
N ALA A 254 7.45 -4.80 13.53
CA ALA A 254 6.58 -5.90 13.94
C ALA A 254 6.42 -5.95 15.46
N ASP A 255 7.52 -5.78 16.20
CA ASP A 255 7.51 -5.72 17.66
C ASP A 255 6.73 -4.51 18.19
N ALA A 256 6.97 -3.32 17.60
CA ALA A 256 6.29 -2.09 18.02
C ALA A 256 4.77 -2.17 17.88
N ILE A 257 4.26 -2.89 16.88
CA ILE A 257 2.82 -3.05 16.64
C ILE A 257 2.26 -4.42 17.04
N GLY A 258 3.10 -5.30 17.58
CA GLY A 258 2.71 -6.58 18.17
C GLY A 258 2.27 -7.64 17.17
N ILE A 259 2.77 -7.62 15.93
CA ILE A 259 2.49 -8.68 14.95
C ILE A 259 3.54 -9.80 15.02
N PRO A 260 3.14 -11.09 14.87
CA PRO A 260 4.08 -12.21 14.89
C PRO A 260 5.11 -12.10 13.74
N SER A 261 6.39 -12.22 14.08
CA SER A 261 7.47 -12.28 13.09
C SER A 261 8.53 -13.29 13.45
N GLU A 262 9.16 -13.87 12.44
CA GLU A 262 10.26 -14.84 12.56
C GLU A 262 11.39 -14.46 11.59
N PRO A 263 12.64 -14.89 11.89
CA PRO A 263 13.76 -14.75 10.98
C PRO A 263 13.49 -15.27 9.59
#